data_2a78003bf8cb276d78c21256820c95e1
#
_entry.id   2a78003bf8cb276d78c21256820c95e1
#
_cell.length_a   1.000
_cell.length_b   1.000
_cell.length_c   1.000
_cell.angle_alpha   90.00
_cell.angle_beta   90.00
_cell.angle_gamma   90.00
#
_symmetry.space_group_name_H-M   'P 1'
#
loop_
_entity.id
_entity.type
_entity.pdbx_description
1 polymer ?
#
loop_
_entity_poly.entity_id
_entity_poly.type
_entity_poly.pdbx_seq_one_letter_code
_entity_poly.pdbx_strand_id
1 'polypeptide(L)'
;PVATPDQPLASVGSLGLGVKVLPLLRKQLRMSDVILDDIQLQLVRNDKGVGNWESVGPQAKPETAGAGGDGAAGEESADSGRSFDITVESVRVTNASVRYEDRQSGRILSLDEANFMTGALIPDEPFDVSFQGLLTTDQPAMRVRVDLSSVATLQPESQRYQLSAVDLKVDASGEPFDGRAVNFQLQGDGMLDLAEQVAELSQLRLSLADMRATGQVKVTGLSTEPQLTGRLDVAAFDARDLLRDIGQQLPEMADPGALSSVALSANLKGGASSIMFNDLQLALDGFALNGSLGVADFERQALRFDLSGDNLNLDNYLPPREAGESTGAAAGSGGSRSQSAPEEWSDEALLPLDVLASLDVDGKLALQQVTLTGQNIKPFSVAVKARDGLVRLTQLDGGIFGGTFAASGSIDTRKTPVSNALKAQLKGIDSAAAQQAYDVPQQVRGLMDLNLDVTAGGNSLRRWMNSLNGSANFKVDDGAL
;
A
#
# COMPACT_ATOMS: atom_id res chain seq x y z
N PRO A 1 -31.00 1.23 26.83
CA PRO A 1 -30.89 2.65 26.57
C PRO A 1 -30.09 3.27 27.68
N VAL A 2 -28.79 3.44 27.46
CA VAL A 2 -27.95 4.18 28.41
C VAL A 2 -27.61 5.51 27.72
N ALA A 3 -28.61 6.35 27.55
CA ALA A 3 -28.40 7.77 27.57
C ALA A 3 -28.00 8.08 29.01
N THR A 4 -26.77 8.49 29.23
CA THR A 4 -26.43 9.18 30.50
C THR A 4 -27.34 10.40 30.57
N PRO A 5 -28.09 10.64 31.67
CA PRO A 5 -29.14 11.67 31.74
C PRO A 5 -28.67 13.10 31.47
N ASP A 6 -27.36 13.32 31.35
CA ASP A 6 -26.76 14.67 31.34
C ASP A 6 -26.21 15.13 29.97
N GLN A 7 -26.25 14.30 28.91
CA GLN A 7 -25.77 14.74 27.59
C GLN A 7 -26.72 14.25 26.47
N PRO A 8 -27.37 15.18 25.74
CA PRO A 8 -28.23 14.82 24.61
C PRO A 8 -27.42 14.23 23.46
N LEU A 9 -27.98 13.24 22.74
CA LEU A 9 -27.38 12.67 21.53
C LEU A 9 -27.12 13.71 20.46
N ALA A 10 -28.03 14.67 20.32
CA ALA A 10 -27.97 15.74 19.37
C ALA A 10 -28.54 17.01 19.96
N SER A 11 -27.91 18.14 19.68
CA SER A 11 -28.46 19.48 19.91
C SER A 11 -28.28 20.33 18.65
N VAL A 12 -29.20 21.26 18.42
CA VAL A 12 -29.17 22.17 17.28
C VAL A 12 -29.42 23.58 17.85
N GLY A 13 -28.49 24.49 17.60
CA GLY A 13 -28.60 25.85 18.04
C GLY A 13 -29.70 26.61 17.33
N SER A 14 -29.71 26.54 15.98
CA SER A 14 -30.81 27.08 15.18
C SER A 14 -31.07 26.21 13.93
N LEU A 15 -32.36 26.15 13.56
CA LEU A 15 -32.83 25.53 12.31
C LEU A 15 -33.66 26.58 11.57
N GLY A 16 -33.18 27.01 10.42
CA GLY A 16 -33.88 27.91 9.50
C GLY A 16 -34.37 27.15 8.25
N LEU A 17 -35.66 27.25 7.95
CA LEU A 17 -36.26 26.73 6.72
C LEU A 17 -36.93 27.87 5.97
N GLY A 18 -36.33 28.28 4.87
CA GLY A 18 -36.94 29.27 3.97
C GLY A 18 -37.88 28.58 2.98
N VAL A 19 -39.13 29.06 2.86
CA VAL A 19 -40.13 28.53 1.91
C VAL A 19 -40.68 29.65 1.07
N LYS A 20 -40.66 29.50 -0.26
CA LYS A 20 -41.25 30.47 -1.20
C LYS A 20 -42.76 30.33 -1.26
N VAL A 21 -43.50 31.33 -0.83
CA VAL A 21 -44.96 31.29 -0.73
C VAL A 21 -45.66 31.30 -2.10
N LEU A 22 -45.13 32.02 -3.09
CA LEU A 22 -45.75 32.11 -4.42
C LEU A 22 -45.80 30.76 -5.19
N PRO A 23 -44.77 29.93 -5.17
CA PRO A 23 -44.82 28.58 -5.77
C PRO A 23 -45.83 27.65 -5.06
N LEU A 24 -46.06 27.82 -3.75
CA LEU A 24 -47.03 27.03 -3.00
C LEU A 24 -48.44 27.21 -3.55
N LEU A 25 -48.82 28.39 -4.04
CA LEU A 25 -50.09 28.62 -4.70
C LEU A 25 -50.27 27.80 -5.97
N ARG A 26 -49.17 27.34 -6.56
CA ARG A 26 -49.15 26.47 -7.73
C ARG A 26 -48.85 25.00 -7.38
N LYS A 27 -48.96 24.63 -6.08
CA LYS A 27 -48.63 23.30 -5.55
C LYS A 27 -47.19 22.85 -5.76
N GLN A 28 -46.27 23.80 -5.88
CA GLN A 28 -44.83 23.57 -5.92
C GLN A 28 -44.22 23.96 -4.56
N LEU A 29 -43.56 23.02 -3.87
CA LEU A 29 -42.82 23.33 -2.65
C LEU A 29 -41.39 23.69 -3.03
N ARG A 30 -41.09 25.00 -3.03
CA ARG A 30 -39.72 25.48 -3.22
C ARG A 30 -39.17 25.95 -1.88
N MET A 31 -38.16 25.26 -1.40
CA MET A 31 -37.38 25.66 -0.24
C MET A 31 -36.26 26.60 -0.71
N SER A 32 -36.17 27.80 -0.14
CA SER A 32 -35.08 28.72 -0.50
C SER A 32 -33.79 28.27 0.17
N ASP A 33 -33.78 28.17 1.47
CA ASP A 33 -32.59 27.85 2.23
C ASP A 33 -32.92 26.84 3.35
N VAL A 34 -32.00 25.90 3.55
CA VAL A 34 -31.95 25.05 4.74
C VAL A 34 -30.72 25.45 5.52
N ILE A 35 -30.91 26.10 6.68
CA ILE A 35 -29.82 26.60 7.50
C ILE A 35 -29.83 25.84 8.83
N LEU A 36 -28.68 25.29 9.16
CA LEU A 36 -28.44 24.51 10.37
C LEU A 36 -27.20 25.09 11.05
N ASP A 37 -27.39 25.77 12.20
CA ASP A 37 -26.29 26.38 12.94
C ASP A 37 -26.06 25.67 14.27
N ASP A 38 -24.81 25.56 14.69
CA ASP A 38 -24.38 25.01 15.97
C ASP A 38 -24.94 23.60 16.24
N ILE A 39 -24.79 22.69 15.26
CA ILE A 39 -25.16 21.28 15.45
C ILE A 39 -24.09 20.61 16.31
N GLN A 40 -24.53 19.93 17.37
CA GLN A 40 -23.63 19.08 18.17
C GLN A 40 -24.19 17.67 18.23
N LEU A 41 -23.37 16.71 17.81
CA LEU A 41 -23.67 15.28 17.86
C LEU A 41 -22.71 14.58 18.81
N GLN A 42 -23.23 13.81 19.75
CA GLN A 42 -22.47 12.98 20.67
C GLN A 42 -22.78 11.52 20.44
N LEU A 43 -21.89 10.84 19.75
CA LEU A 43 -21.97 9.45 19.41
C LEU A 43 -21.11 8.63 20.36
N VAL A 44 -21.70 7.74 21.14
CA VAL A 44 -20.98 6.91 22.12
C VAL A 44 -21.25 5.45 21.81
N ARG A 45 -20.19 4.71 21.56
CA ARG A 45 -20.21 3.24 21.52
C ARG A 45 -19.80 2.71 22.89
N ASN A 46 -20.67 1.93 23.51
CA ASN A 46 -20.41 1.41 24.85
C ASN A 46 -19.45 0.21 24.86
N ASP A 47 -19.08 -0.27 26.03
CA ASP A 47 -18.16 -1.41 26.23
C ASP A 47 -18.66 -2.73 25.60
N LYS A 48 -19.96 -2.82 25.27
CA LYS A 48 -20.59 -3.95 24.57
C LYS A 48 -20.68 -3.77 23.06
N GLY A 49 -20.16 -2.68 22.52
CA GLY A 49 -20.17 -2.38 21.09
C GLY A 49 -21.47 -1.77 20.57
N VAL A 50 -22.42 -1.41 21.44
CA VAL A 50 -23.72 -0.84 21.06
C VAL A 50 -23.61 0.68 21.04
N GLY A 51 -24.05 1.29 19.93
CA GLY A 51 -24.08 2.75 19.76
C GLY A 51 -25.33 3.40 20.36
N ASN A 52 -25.18 4.61 20.95
CA ASN A 52 -26.31 5.37 21.48
C ASN A 52 -27.27 5.85 20.37
N TRP A 53 -26.85 5.81 19.11
CA TRP A 53 -27.67 6.17 17.93
C TRP A 53 -28.54 5.00 17.43
N GLU A 54 -28.29 3.76 17.83
CA GLU A 54 -29.07 2.58 17.40
C GLU A 54 -30.52 2.61 17.92
N SER A 55 -30.79 3.41 18.93
CA SER A 55 -32.14 3.59 19.49
C SER A 55 -32.96 4.69 18.78
N VAL A 56 -32.41 5.40 17.79
CA VAL A 56 -33.02 6.59 17.15
C VAL A 56 -33.69 6.25 15.80
N GLY A 57 -33.67 4.98 15.36
CA GLY A 57 -34.38 4.54 14.17
C GLY A 57 -35.80 4.02 14.43
N PRO A 58 -36.67 3.88 13.41
CA PRO A 58 -37.93 3.18 13.57
C PRO A 58 -37.63 1.75 14.02
N GLN A 59 -38.01 1.44 15.26
CA GLN A 59 -37.81 0.12 15.85
C GLN A 59 -38.60 -0.89 14.99
N ALA A 60 -37.91 -1.79 14.32
CA ALA A 60 -38.56 -3.01 13.81
C ALA A 60 -39.10 -3.74 15.03
N LYS A 61 -40.44 -3.77 15.15
CA LYS A 61 -41.11 -4.55 16.19
C LYS A 61 -40.64 -6.00 16.09
N PRO A 62 -40.16 -6.61 17.19
CA PRO A 62 -39.99 -8.06 17.19
C PRO A 62 -41.36 -8.72 16.93
N GLU A 63 -41.42 -9.54 15.90
CA GLU A 63 -42.56 -10.41 15.66
C GLU A 63 -42.69 -11.39 16.84
N THR A 64 -43.54 -11.04 17.81
CA THR A 64 -44.07 -12.04 18.75
C THR A 64 -45.11 -12.83 18.01
N ALA A 65 -44.80 -14.07 17.70
CA ALA A 65 -45.76 -15.07 17.32
C ALA A 65 -46.82 -15.22 18.39
N GLY A 66 -48.08 -14.91 18.05
CA GLY A 66 -49.22 -15.05 18.97
C GLY A 66 -50.54 -14.88 18.22
N ALA A 67 -51.16 -15.99 17.92
CA ALA A 67 -52.44 -16.31 17.33
C ALA A 67 -53.60 -15.33 17.50
N GLY A 68 -54.35 -15.13 16.40
CA GLY A 68 -55.84 -15.21 16.35
C GLY A 68 -56.58 -13.92 16.66
N GLY A 69 -57.26 -13.35 15.65
CA GLY A 69 -58.33 -12.37 15.84
C GLY A 69 -58.75 -11.74 14.51
N ASP A 70 -59.82 -12.27 13.91
CA ASP A 70 -60.57 -11.65 12.80
C ASP A 70 -61.00 -10.21 13.10
N GLY A 71 -60.84 -9.30 12.13
CA GLY A 71 -61.41 -7.97 12.26
C GLY A 71 -61.07 -7.04 11.08
N ALA A 72 -61.93 -7.12 10.07
CA ALA A 72 -62.29 -6.02 9.14
C ALA A 72 -61.17 -5.21 8.43
N ALA A 73 -61.11 -5.45 7.15
CA ALA A 73 -60.44 -4.64 6.13
C ALA A 73 -60.90 -3.18 6.18
N GLY A 74 -59.96 -2.29 6.44
CA GLY A 74 -60.00 -0.90 6.01
C GLY A 74 -58.98 -0.74 4.88
N GLU A 75 -59.47 -0.77 3.65
CA GLU A 75 -58.73 -0.36 2.47
C GLU A 75 -58.44 1.14 2.58
N GLU A 76 -57.29 1.53 3.15
CA GLU A 76 -56.75 2.84 2.90
C GLU A 76 -56.07 2.81 1.55
N SER A 77 -56.82 3.35 0.58
CA SER A 77 -56.37 3.67 -0.77
C SER A 77 -54.98 4.31 -0.77
N ALA A 78 -54.05 3.65 -1.36
CA ALA A 78 -52.80 4.28 -1.81
C ALA A 78 -53.18 5.45 -2.72
N ASP A 79 -53.14 6.66 -2.17
CA ASP A 79 -53.24 7.92 -2.93
C ASP A 79 -52.04 7.98 -3.85
N SER A 80 -52.28 7.66 -5.11
CA SER A 80 -51.33 7.68 -6.18
C SER A 80 -50.69 9.07 -6.29
N GLY A 81 -49.42 9.16 -5.90
CA GLY A 81 -48.40 9.97 -6.52
C GLY A 81 -48.73 11.43 -6.80
N ARG A 82 -48.77 12.26 -5.76
CA ARG A 82 -48.44 13.67 -5.95
C ARG A 82 -46.94 13.85 -5.69
N SER A 83 -46.17 13.72 -6.74
CA SER A 83 -44.76 14.18 -6.69
C SER A 83 -44.79 15.70 -6.48
N PHE A 84 -44.47 16.14 -5.27
CA PHE A 84 -44.10 17.52 -5.04
C PHE A 84 -42.71 17.72 -5.66
N ASP A 85 -42.61 18.63 -6.60
CA ASP A 85 -41.33 19.10 -7.13
C ASP A 85 -40.64 19.91 -6.01
N ILE A 86 -39.78 19.24 -5.26
CA ILE A 86 -39.04 19.84 -4.13
C ILE A 86 -37.71 20.34 -4.65
N THR A 87 -37.55 21.65 -4.74
CA THR A 87 -36.27 22.29 -5.07
C THR A 87 -35.73 22.99 -3.84
N VAL A 88 -34.45 22.75 -3.53
CA VAL A 88 -33.72 23.40 -2.43
C VAL A 88 -32.68 24.33 -3.03
N GLU A 89 -32.77 25.64 -2.77
CA GLU A 89 -31.85 26.62 -3.36
C GLU A 89 -30.48 26.67 -2.66
N SER A 90 -30.41 26.36 -1.38
CA SER A 90 -29.14 26.16 -0.68
C SER A 90 -29.28 25.31 0.57
N VAL A 91 -28.23 24.59 0.91
CA VAL A 91 -28.05 23.97 2.22
C VAL A 91 -26.81 24.60 2.86
N ARG A 92 -26.97 25.09 4.08
CA ARG A 92 -25.87 25.64 4.86
C ARG A 92 -25.86 25.03 6.25
N VAL A 93 -24.75 24.39 6.57
CA VAL A 93 -24.45 23.94 7.93
C VAL A 93 -23.26 24.74 8.42
N THR A 94 -23.41 25.40 9.59
CA THR A 94 -22.37 26.26 10.17
C THR A 94 -22.02 25.76 11.56
N ASN A 95 -20.73 25.71 11.86
CA ASN A 95 -20.20 25.38 13.19
C ASN A 95 -20.75 24.05 13.75
N ALA A 96 -20.84 23.02 12.90
CA ALA A 96 -21.24 21.70 13.38
C ALA A 96 -20.07 21.01 14.10
N SER A 97 -20.38 20.26 15.14
CA SER A 97 -19.43 19.41 15.86
C SER A 97 -19.97 18.00 16.04
N VAL A 98 -19.11 17.02 15.86
CA VAL A 98 -19.43 15.61 16.07
C VAL A 98 -18.34 15.01 16.95
N ARG A 99 -18.73 14.48 18.10
CA ARG A 99 -17.83 13.75 18.99
C ARG A 99 -18.23 12.27 19.00
N TYR A 100 -17.30 11.43 18.59
CA TYR A 100 -17.43 9.97 18.65
C TYR A 100 -16.50 9.41 19.71
N GLU A 101 -17.08 8.68 20.67
CA GLU A 101 -16.35 8.00 21.75
C GLU A 101 -16.59 6.50 21.65
N ASP A 102 -15.53 5.73 21.39
CA ASP A 102 -15.56 4.28 21.44
C ASP A 102 -14.96 3.79 22.77
N ARG A 103 -15.83 3.33 23.67
CA ARG A 103 -15.41 2.85 25.00
C ARG A 103 -14.74 1.48 24.97
N GLN A 104 -14.90 0.71 23.88
CA GLN A 104 -14.19 -0.57 23.74
C GLN A 104 -12.69 -0.36 23.48
N SER A 105 -12.37 0.58 22.61
CA SER A 105 -10.97 0.91 22.27
C SER A 105 -10.41 2.08 23.08
N GLY A 106 -11.25 2.83 23.78
CA GLY A 106 -10.89 4.07 24.47
C GLY A 106 -10.66 5.27 23.54
N ARG A 107 -10.92 5.15 22.24
CA ARG A 107 -10.64 6.19 21.24
C ARG A 107 -11.71 7.25 21.21
N ILE A 108 -11.26 8.48 21.05
CA ILE A 108 -12.11 9.65 20.83
C ILE A 108 -11.76 10.25 19.47
N LEU A 109 -12.80 10.50 18.66
CA LEU A 109 -12.73 11.20 17.41
C LEU A 109 -13.66 12.42 17.49
N SER A 110 -13.15 13.60 17.21
CA SER A 110 -13.96 14.82 17.15
C SER A 110 -13.81 15.49 15.79
N LEU A 111 -14.91 15.90 15.22
CA LEU A 111 -14.99 16.82 14.09
C LEU A 111 -15.54 18.13 14.63
N ASP A 112 -14.78 19.18 14.56
CA ASP A 112 -15.12 20.50 15.08
C ASP A 112 -15.09 21.55 13.95
N GLU A 113 -15.75 22.68 14.16
CA GLU A 113 -15.80 23.80 13.20
C GLU A 113 -16.28 23.34 11.79
N ALA A 114 -17.13 22.30 11.73
CA ALA A 114 -17.58 21.77 10.45
C ALA A 114 -18.58 22.74 9.80
N ASN A 115 -18.24 23.19 8.60
CA ASN A 115 -19.04 24.04 7.76
C ASN A 115 -19.28 23.34 6.43
N PHE A 116 -20.53 23.25 6.00
CA PHE A 116 -20.91 22.68 4.72
C PHE A 116 -21.88 23.60 4.00
N MET A 117 -21.62 23.90 2.75
CA MET A 117 -22.48 24.73 1.93
C MET A 117 -22.68 24.15 0.55
N THR A 118 -23.91 24.29 0.05
CA THR A 118 -24.21 23.98 -1.35
C THR A 118 -24.88 25.17 -2.04
N GLY A 119 -24.75 25.25 -3.35
CA GLY A 119 -25.63 26.02 -4.21
C GLY A 119 -27.01 25.36 -4.38
N ALA A 120 -27.75 25.78 -5.39
CA ALA A 120 -29.09 25.29 -5.66
C ALA A 120 -29.07 23.83 -6.13
N LEU A 121 -29.76 22.96 -5.39
CA LEU A 121 -29.88 21.52 -5.66
C LEU A 121 -30.96 21.30 -6.73
N ILE A 122 -30.62 21.63 -7.98
CA ILE A 122 -31.51 21.44 -9.13
C ILE A 122 -30.97 20.26 -9.93
N PRO A 123 -31.78 19.22 -10.17
CA PRO A 123 -31.35 18.10 -11.01
C PRO A 123 -30.86 18.60 -12.38
N ASP A 124 -29.80 17.95 -12.89
CA ASP A 124 -29.14 18.23 -14.16
C ASP A 124 -28.41 19.60 -14.24
N GLU A 125 -28.48 20.43 -13.23
CA GLU A 125 -27.76 21.70 -13.16
C GLU A 125 -26.54 21.60 -12.23
N PRO A 126 -25.40 22.25 -12.57
CA PRO A 126 -24.23 22.28 -11.72
C PRO A 126 -24.46 23.24 -10.52
N PHE A 127 -23.96 22.86 -9.36
CA PHE A 127 -23.97 23.69 -8.15
C PHE A 127 -22.67 23.56 -7.37
N ASP A 128 -22.30 24.63 -6.67
CA ASP A 128 -21.10 24.66 -5.83
C ASP A 128 -21.31 23.80 -4.58
N VAL A 129 -20.26 23.12 -4.15
CA VAL A 129 -20.19 22.38 -2.89
C VAL A 129 -18.90 22.78 -2.17
N SER A 130 -19.01 23.11 -0.89
CA SER A 130 -17.84 23.33 -0.04
C SER A 130 -18.00 22.67 1.32
N PHE A 131 -16.89 22.19 1.84
CA PHE A 131 -16.78 21.62 3.18
C PHE A 131 -15.48 22.07 3.83
N GLN A 132 -15.57 22.49 5.12
CA GLN A 132 -14.41 22.77 5.96
C GLN A 132 -14.63 22.12 7.31
N GLY A 133 -13.57 21.61 7.94
CA GLY A 133 -13.67 21.03 9.27
C GLY A 133 -12.31 20.71 9.87
N LEU A 134 -12.30 20.55 11.19
CA LEU A 134 -11.14 20.15 11.97
C LEU A 134 -11.42 18.81 12.63
N LEU A 135 -10.75 17.77 12.16
CA LEU A 135 -10.79 16.43 12.74
C LEU A 135 -9.67 16.30 13.77
N THR A 136 -9.98 15.78 14.96
CA THR A 136 -9.00 15.48 16.00
C THR A 136 -9.20 14.07 16.53
N THR A 137 -8.08 13.37 16.77
CA THR A 137 -8.07 12.06 17.41
C THR A 137 -7.12 12.07 18.61
N ASP A 138 -7.37 11.21 19.59
CA ASP A 138 -6.54 11.10 20.81
C ASP A 138 -5.56 9.92 20.75
N GLN A 139 -5.85 8.89 19.93
CA GLN A 139 -5.03 7.67 19.79
C GLN A 139 -4.98 7.19 18.34
N PRO A 140 -3.90 7.56 17.61
CA PRO A 140 -2.81 8.49 17.94
C PRO A 140 -3.31 9.95 18.03
N ALA A 141 -2.63 10.78 18.83
CA ALA A 141 -2.96 12.19 18.92
C ALA A 141 -2.66 12.88 17.58
N MET A 142 -3.72 13.36 16.90
CA MET A 142 -3.62 13.93 15.56
C MET A 142 -4.67 15.01 15.35
N ARG A 143 -4.32 16.02 14.56
CA ARG A 143 -5.22 17.08 14.09
C ARG A 143 -5.16 17.13 12.57
N VAL A 144 -6.31 17.15 11.93
CA VAL A 144 -6.45 17.20 10.47
C VAL A 144 -7.46 18.28 10.10
N ARG A 145 -7.00 19.34 9.47
CA ARG A 145 -7.87 20.35 8.85
C ARG A 145 -8.18 19.91 7.43
N VAL A 146 -9.44 19.96 7.06
CA VAL A 146 -9.92 19.58 5.73
C VAL A 146 -10.65 20.77 5.13
N ASP A 147 -10.26 21.14 3.91
CA ASP A 147 -10.93 22.12 3.06
C ASP A 147 -11.24 21.47 1.72
N LEU A 148 -12.51 21.37 1.35
CA LEU A 148 -12.99 20.83 0.07
C LEU A 148 -13.82 21.86 -0.67
N SER A 149 -13.54 22.06 -1.94
CA SER A 149 -14.41 22.77 -2.86
C SER A 149 -14.59 21.98 -4.14
N SER A 150 -15.78 22.03 -4.74
CA SER A 150 -16.11 21.32 -5.99
C SER A 150 -17.38 21.90 -6.58
N VAL A 151 -17.61 21.58 -7.85
CA VAL A 151 -18.90 21.78 -8.52
C VAL A 151 -19.54 20.41 -8.74
N ALA A 152 -20.71 20.20 -8.15
CA ALA A 152 -21.45 18.94 -8.29
C ALA A 152 -22.57 19.07 -9.34
N THR A 153 -22.82 17.97 -10.07
CA THR A 153 -24.00 17.81 -10.92
C THR A 153 -24.65 16.46 -10.59
N LEU A 154 -25.93 16.50 -10.23
CA LEU A 154 -26.71 15.31 -9.87
C LEU A 154 -27.74 15.04 -10.95
N GLN A 155 -27.67 13.87 -11.57
CA GLN A 155 -28.59 13.41 -12.61
C GLN A 155 -29.29 12.14 -12.10
N PRO A 156 -30.30 12.26 -11.22
CA PRO A 156 -30.94 11.11 -10.57
C PRO A 156 -31.64 10.16 -11.55
N GLU A 157 -32.24 10.68 -12.60
CA GLU A 157 -32.94 9.87 -13.61
C GLU A 157 -31.99 8.94 -14.38
N SER A 158 -30.79 9.43 -14.71
CA SER A 158 -29.73 8.65 -15.35
C SER A 158 -28.78 7.96 -14.37
N GLN A 159 -29.01 8.16 -13.05
CA GLN A 159 -28.14 7.66 -11.97
C GLN A 159 -26.66 8.06 -12.12
N ARG A 160 -26.43 9.27 -12.67
CA ARG A 160 -25.09 9.82 -12.88
C ARG A 160 -24.82 10.98 -11.93
N TYR A 161 -23.65 10.96 -11.33
CA TYR A 161 -23.18 11.94 -10.35
C TYR A 161 -21.79 12.41 -10.74
N GLN A 162 -21.60 13.72 -10.80
CA GLN A 162 -20.33 14.32 -11.24
C GLN A 162 -19.84 15.31 -10.19
N LEU A 163 -18.54 15.33 -9.98
CA LEU A 163 -17.81 16.35 -9.23
C LEU A 163 -16.75 16.92 -10.17
N SER A 164 -16.84 18.20 -10.47
CA SER A 164 -15.88 18.91 -11.31
C SER A 164 -15.09 19.89 -10.47
N ALA A 165 -13.88 20.21 -10.91
CA ALA A 165 -13.01 21.16 -10.22
C ALA A 165 -12.83 20.84 -8.73
N VAL A 166 -12.71 19.57 -8.38
CA VAL A 166 -12.42 19.16 -6.99
C VAL A 166 -11.10 19.77 -6.57
N ASP A 167 -11.08 20.47 -5.46
CA ASP A 167 -9.87 20.95 -4.75
C ASP A 167 -10.01 20.59 -3.28
N LEU A 168 -9.34 19.49 -2.89
CA LEU A 168 -9.28 18.99 -1.52
C LEU A 168 -7.91 19.32 -0.95
N LYS A 169 -7.89 20.11 0.14
CA LYS A 169 -6.69 20.42 0.92
C LYS A 169 -6.82 19.79 2.29
N VAL A 170 -5.76 19.17 2.73
CA VAL A 170 -5.67 18.51 4.03
C VAL A 170 -4.36 18.92 4.69
N ASP A 171 -4.47 19.56 5.87
CA ASP A 171 -3.33 19.87 6.73
C ASP A 171 -3.38 18.96 7.96
N ALA A 172 -2.46 18.02 8.05
CA ALA A 172 -2.38 17.04 9.13
C ALA A 172 -1.17 17.29 10.02
N SER A 173 -1.30 17.07 11.34
CA SER A 173 -0.19 17.14 12.30
C SER A 173 -0.47 16.22 13.49
N GLY A 174 0.56 15.81 14.20
CA GLY A 174 0.43 14.98 15.40
C GLY A 174 1.43 13.85 15.46
N GLU A 175 1.21 12.89 16.36
CA GLU A 175 2.13 11.78 16.62
C GLU A 175 2.55 10.98 15.38
N PRO A 176 1.65 10.65 14.41
CA PRO A 176 2.06 9.89 13.23
C PRO A 176 3.08 10.60 12.36
N PHE A 177 3.21 11.92 12.50
CA PHE A 177 4.09 12.79 11.71
C PHE A 177 5.24 13.36 12.56
N ASP A 178 5.55 12.75 13.70
CA ASP A 178 6.56 13.27 14.64
C ASP A 178 6.31 14.74 15.03
N GLY A 179 5.04 15.13 15.18
CA GLY A 179 4.59 16.50 15.48
C GLY A 179 4.68 17.50 14.32
N ARG A 180 5.12 17.09 13.15
CA ARG A 180 5.25 17.96 11.96
C ARG A 180 3.90 18.20 11.29
N ALA A 181 3.82 19.30 10.54
CA ALA A 181 2.68 19.57 9.68
C ALA A 181 2.91 18.99 8.28
N VAL A 182 1.98 18.18 7.82
CA VAL A 182 1.99 17.55 6.49
C VAL A 182 0.83 18.11 5.68
N ASN A 183 1.13 18.66 4.51
CA ASN A 183 0.14 19.25 3.63
C ASN A 183 -0.09 18.29 2.45
N PHE A 184 -1.34 17.93 2.25
CA PHE A 184 -1.81 17.13 1.12
C PHE A 184 -2.82 17.92 0.31
N GLN A 185 -2.73 17.87 -1.01
CA GLN A 185 -3.73 18.44 -1.90
C GLN A 185 -4.07 17.45 -3.02
N LEU A 186 -5.36 17.32 -3.29
CA LEU A 186 -5.89 16.55 -4.41
C LEU A 186 -6.78 17.45 -5.26
N GLN A 187 -6.51 17.48 -6.56
CA GLN A 187 -7.36 18.15 -7.56
C GLN A 187 -7.75 17.17 -8.64
N GLY A 188 -8.92 17.40 -9.27
CA GLY A 188 -9.37 16.57 -10.37
C GLY A 188 -10.88 16.62 -10.58
N ASP A 189 -11.36 15.69 -11.40
CA ASP A 189 -12.78 15.51 -11.67
C ASP A 189 -13.19 14.07 -11.33
N GLY A 190 -14.39 13.91 -10.77
CA GLY A 190 -14.97 12.61 -10.42
C GLY A 190 -16.30 12.38 -11.14
N MET A 191 -16.55 11.17 -11.58
CA MET A 191 -17.81 10.75 -12.17
C MET A 191 -18.19 9.36 -11.63
N LEU A 192 -19.45 9.22 -11.23
CA LEU A 192 -20.06 7.95 -10.85
C LEU A 192 -21.33 7.75 -11.68
N ASP A 193 -21.36 6.73 -12.49
CA ASP A 193 -22.50 6.31 -13.30
C ASP A 193 -22.92 4.93 -12.80
N LEU A 194 -24.03 4.88 -12.04
CA LEU A 194 -24.51 3.63 -11.47
C LEU A 194 -25.28 2.78 -12.49
N ALA A 195 -25.86 3.41 -13.52
CA ALA A 195 -26.55 2.70 -14.59
C ALA A 195 -25.55 1.93 -15.48
N GLU A 196 -24.42 2.57 -15.83
CA GLU A 196 -23.35 1.96 -16.61
C GLU A 196 -22.31 1.23 -15.73
N GLN A 197 -22.47 1.27 -14.41
CA GLN A 197 -21.55 0.65 -13.44
C GLN A 197 -20.10 1.14 -13.58
N VAL A 198 -19.92 2.45 -13.76
CA VAL A 198 -18.63 3.10 -13.98
C VAL A 198 -18.36 4.16 -12.92
N ALA A 199 -17.16 4.15 -12.35
CA ALA A 199 -16.60 5.27 -11.61
C ALA A 199 -15.30 5.73 -12.28
N GLU A 200 -15.10 7.03 -12.40
CA GLU A 200 -13.91 7.61 -13.04
C GLU A 200 -13.41 8.80 -12.22
N LEU A 201 -12.09 8.81 -12.01
CA LEU A 201 -11.36 9.97 -11.51
C LEU A 201 -10.40 10.40 -12.62
N SER A 202 -10.55 11.61 -13.10
CA SER A 202 -9.77 12.16 -14.20
C SER A 202 -9.06 13.45 -13.81
N GLN A 203 -8.06 13.83 -14.60
CA GLN A 203 -7.26 15.04 -14.38
C GLN A 203 -6.67 15.12 -12.95
N LEU A 204 -6.43 13.97 -12.33
CA LEU A 204 -5.89 13.92 -10.96
C LEU A 204 -4.54 14.63 -10.87
N ARG A 205 -4.43 15.53 -9.93
CA ARG A 205 -3.19 16.17 -9.48
C ARG A 205 -3.12 16.01 -7.98
N LEU A 206 -2.11 15.33 -7.52
CA LEU A 206 -1.87 15.08 -6.11
C LEU A 206 -0.54 15.73 -5.72
N SER A 207 -0.53 16.41 -4.59
CA SER A 207 0.70 16.88 -3.97
C SER A 207 0.74 16.48 -2.50
N LEU A 208 1.90 16.00 -2.05
CA LEU A 208 2.20 15.66 -0.66
C LEU A 208 3.60 16.19 -0.36
N ALA A 209 3.71 17.19 0.49
CA ALA A 209 4.94 17.96 0.64
C ALA A 209 5.47 18.38 -0.76
N ASP A 210 6.69 17.99 -1.13
CA ASP A 210 7.27 18.30 -2.42
C ASP A 210 6.96 17.28 -3.54
N MET A 211 6.41 16.12 -3.18
CA MET A 211 5.99 15.13 -4.18
C MET A 211 4.78 15.63 -4.98
N ARG A 212 4.83 15.44 -6.29
CA ARG A 212 3.75 15.76 -7.23
C ARG A 212 3.44 14.54 -8.08
N ALA A 213 2.16 14.19 -8.14
CA ALA A 213 1.68 13.11 -9.00
C ALA A 213 0.49 13.57 -9.85
N THR A 214 0.37 13.00 -11.04
CA THR A 214 -0.78 13.18 -11.92
C THR A 214 -1.30 11.83 -12.36
N GLY A 215 -2.57 11.76 -12.73
CA GLY A 215 -3.12 10.48 -13.16
C GLY A 215 -4.59 10.51 -13.51
N GLN A 216 -5.08 9.31 -13.79
CA GLN A 216 -6.49 9.02 -13.98
C GLN A 216 -6.76 7.57 -13.57
N VAL A 217 -7.96 7.31 -13.07
CA VAL A 217 -8.40 5.98 -12.67
C VAL A 217 -9.84 5.78 -13.11
N LYS A 218 -10.13 4.63 -13.68
CA LYS A 218 -11.46 4.20 -14.08
C LYS A 218 -11.75 2.82 -13.53
N VAL A 219 -12.90 2.66 -12.92
CA VAL A 219 -13.43 1.37 -12.44
C VAL A 219 -14.71 1.08 -13.19
N THR A 220 -14.83 -0.11 -13.72
CA THR A 220 -16.05 -0.62 -14.40
C THR A 220 -16.54 -1.86 -13.68
N GLY A 221 -17.84 -2.19 -13.82
CA GLY A 221 -18.43 -3.37 -13.18
C GLY A 221 -18.55 -3.24 -11.65
N LEU A 222 -18.90 -2.06 -11.13
CA LEU A 222 -18.88 -1.70 -9.71
C LEU A 222 -19.62 -2.68 -8.79
N SER A 223 -20.73 -3.23 -9.24
CA SER A 223 -21.57 -4.15 -8.44
C SER A 223 -21.40 -5.63 -8.79
N THR A 224 -20.59 -5.94 -9.80
CA THR A 224 -20.36 -7.33 -10.27
C THR A 224 -18.93 -7.76 -10.02
N GLU A 225 -18.05 -7.46 -10.97
CA GLU A 225 -16.62 -7.75 -10.93
C GLU A 225 -15.85 -6.46 -11.24
N PRO A 226 -15.46 -5.69 -10.22
CA PRO A 226 -14.78 -4.42 -10.42
C PRO A 226 -13.47 -4.60 -11.20
N GLN A 227 -13.35 -3.86 -12.31
CA GLN A 227 -12.12 -3.79 -13.11
C GLN A 227 -11.57 -2.37 -13.06
N LEU A 228 -10.36 -2.25 -12.52
CA LEU A 228 -9.64 -0.99 -12.41
C LEU A 228 -8.66 -0.84 -13.56
N THR A 229 -8.67 0.32 -14.19
CA THR A 229 -7.66 0.75 -15.16
C THR A 229 -7.26 2.18 -14.87
N GLY A 230 -6.04 2.56 -15.21
CA GLY A 230 -5.60 3.93 -14.95
C GLY A 230 -4.17 4.20 -15.42
N ARG A 231 -3.71 5.41 -15.13
CA ARG A 231 -2.33 5.83 -15.31
C ARG A 231 -1.92 6.70 -14.13
N LEU A 232 -0.70 6.51 -13.68
CA LEU A 232 -0.06 7.29 -12.63
C LEU A 232 1.30 7.78 -13.13
N ASP A 233 1.57 9.07 -12.97
CA ASP A 233 2.84 9.70 -13.27
C ASP A 233 3.27 10.51 -12.03
N VAL A 234 4.37 10.13 -11.39
CA VAL A 234 4.98 10.82 -10.25
C VAL A 234 6.23 11.52 -10.73
N ALA A 235 6.25 12.85 -10.66
CA ALA A 235 7.40 13.65 -11.02
C ALA A 235 8.58 13.37 -10.06
N ALA A 236 9.79 13.65 -10.50
CA ALA A 236 10.98 13.45 -9.66
C ALA A 236 10.86 14.27 -8.36
N PHE A 237 11.12 13.62 -7.24
CA PHE A 237 11.11 14.21 -5.90
C PHE A 237 12.17 13.55 -5.02
N ASP A 238 12.53 14.22 -3.92
CA ASP A 238 13.39 13.65 -2.89
C ASP A 238 12.55 12.82 -1.90
N ALA A 239 12.72 11.48 -1.97
CA ALA A 239 11.96 10.58 -1.10
C ALA A 239 12.42 10.64 0.36
N ARG A 240 13.66 11.07 0.63
CA ARG A 240 14.20 11.27 1.99
C ARG A 240 13.51 12.45 2.66
N ASP A 241 13.37 13.56 1.92
CA ASP A 241 12.70 14.76 2.42
C ASP A 241 11.22 14.45 2.66
N LEU A 242 10.56 13.75 1.72
CA LEU A 242 9.19 13.30 1.90
C LEU A 242 9.03 12.43 3.16
N LEU A 243 9.86 11.39 3.34
CA LEU A 243 9.79 10.51 4.52
C LEU A 243 10.02 11.28 5.82
N ARG A 244 10.98 12.21 5.83
CA ARG A 244 11.25 13.10 6.97
C ARG A 244 10.04 13.97 7.27
N ASP A 245 9.43 14.57 6.25
CA ASP A 245 8.30 15.48 6.41
C ASP A 245 7.05 14.76 6.94
N ILE A 246 6.83 13.50 6.53
CA ILE A 246 5.74 12.67 7.06
C ILE A 246 6.10 11.94 8.38
N GLY A 247 7.23 12.28 9.02
CA GLY A 247 7.64 11.72 10.31
C GLY A 247 8.15 10.28 10.28
N GLN A 248 8.52 9.77 9.09
CA GLN A 248 9.08 8.43 8.96
C GLN A 248 10.60 8.45 9.07
N GLN A 249 11.14 7.48 9.81
CA GLN A 249 12.60 7.32 9.93
C GLN A 249 13.14 6.65 8.68
N LEU A 250 14.16 7.25 8.09
CA LEU A 250 14.90 6.64 7.01
C LEU A 250 15.86 5.59 7.57
N PRO A 251 15.95 4.39 6.97
CA PRO A 251 17.02 3.47 7.33
C PRO A 251 18.39 4.08 6.99
N GLU A 252 19.39 3.77 7.81
CA GLU A 252 20.76 4.19 7.51
C GLU A 252 21.23 3.51 6.22
N MET A 253 21.73 4.31 5.27
CA MET A 253 22.24 3.86 3.99
C MET A 253 23.69 4.32 3.84
N ALA A 254 24.51 3.52 3.13
CA ALA A 254 25.93 3.82 2.93
C ALA A 254 26.14 5.11 2.14
N ASP A 255 25.27 5.39 1.16
CA ASP A 255 25.28 6.66 0.44
C ASP A 255 24.30 7.65 1.10
N PRO A 256 24.80 8.77 1.66
CA PRO A 256 23.95 9.82 2.18
C PRO A 256 23.02 10.45 1.15
N GLY A 257 23.28 10.31 -0.15
CA GLY A 257 22.45 10.80 -1.26
C GLY A 257 21.45 9.79 -1.79
N ALA A 258 21.42 8.56 -1.28
CA ALA A 258 20.45 7.54 -1.71
C ALA A 258 19.01 8.00 -1.50
N LEU A 259 18.09 7.69 -2.44
CA LEU A 259 16.69 8.11 -2.47
C LEU A 259 16.46 9.62 -2.65
N SER A 260 17.48 10.39 -3.12
CA SER A 260 17.33 11.83 -3.34
C SER A 260 16.58 12.19 -4.62
N SER A 261 16.40 11.25 -5.54
CA SER A 261 15.65 11.46 -6.77
C SER A 261 14.87 10.21 -7.15
N VAL A 262 13.57 10.25 -6.93
CA VAL A 262 12.64 9.16 -7.28
C VAL A 262 11.57 9.69 -8.22
N ALA A 263 11.36 9.04 -9.37
CA ALA A 263 10.28 9.32 -10.30
C ALA A 263 9.64 8.01 -10.77
N LEU A 264 8.34 8.02 -11.02
CA LEU A 264 7.59 6.83 -11.39
C LEU A 264 6.56 7.17 -12.46
N SER A 265 6.43 6.33 -13.48
CA SER A 265 5.23 6.30 -14.32
C SER A 265 4.78 4.86 -14.55
N ALA A 266 3.47 4.63 -14.58
CA ALA A 266 2.93 3.29 -14.80
C ALA A 266 1.47 3.34 -15.29
N ASN A 267 1.07 2.30 -16.02
CA ASN A 267 -0.32 1.99 -16.29
C ASN A 267 -0.84 1.03 -15.21
N LEU A 268 -1.97 1.40 -14.60
CA LEU A 268 -2.62 0.62 -13.55
C LEU A 268 -3.64 -0.34 -14.20
N LYS A 269 -3.65 -1.57 -13.75
CA LYS A 269 -4.69 -2.56 -14.07
C LYS A 269 -4.94 -3.42 -12.84
N GLY A 270 -6.21 -3.65 -12.51
CA GLY A 270 -6.53 -4.44 -11.32
C GLY A 270 -7.99 -4.80 -11.23
N GLY A 271 -8.36 -5.36 -10.09
CA GLY A 271 -9.71 -5.74 -9.72
C GLY A 271 -9.87 -5.69 -8.20
N ALA A 272 -10.91 -6.33 -7.68
CA ALA A 272 -11.17 -6.34 -6.24
C ALA A 272 -10.04 -6.96 -5.41
N SER A 273 -9.30 -7.93 -5.98
CA SER A 273 -8.27 -8.69 -5.27
C SER A 273 -6.85 -8.48 -5.80
N SER A 274 -6.64 -7.60 -6.79
CA SER A 274 -5.34 -7.48 -7.47
C SER A 274 -5.05 -6.06 -7.92
N ILE A 275 -3.75 -5.73 -8.03
CA ILE A 275 -3.27 -4.51 -8.68
C ILE A 275 -1.94 -4.78 -9.38
N MET A 276 -1.83 -4.34 -10.64
CA MET A 276 -0.63 -4.42 -11.45
C MET A 276 -0.27 -3.05 -12.01
N PHE A 277 0.99 -2.70 -11.90
CA PHE A 277 1.63 -1.57 -12.57
C PHE A 277 2.33 -2.12 -13.81
N ASN A 278 1.76 -1.85 -14.98
CA ASN A 278 2.32 -2.24 -16.26
C ASN A 278 3.02 -1.06 -16.91
N ASP A 279 3.92 -1.33 -17.84
CA ASP A 279 4.74 -0.32 -18.50
C ASP A 279 5.42 0.63 -17.47
N LEU A 280 5.78 0.02 -16.33
CA LEU A 280 6.44 0.70 -15.22
C LEU A 280 7.75 1.31 -15.71
N GLN A 281 7.96 2.58 -15.41
CA GLN A 281 9.22 3.28 -15.56
C GLN A 281 9.54 3.91 -14.20
N LEU A 282 10.54 3.39 -13.52
CA LEU A 282 11.04 3.90 -12.26
C LEU A 282 12.44 4.47 -12.48
N ALA A 283 12.64 5.73 -12.14
CA ALA A 283 13.97 6.33 -12.04
C ALA A 283 14.31 6.52 -10.55
N LEU A 284 15.47 6.06 -10.14
CA LEU A 284 15.97 6.11 -8.77
C LEU A 284 17.44 6.51 -8.77
N ASP A 285 17.75 7.74 -8.33
CA ASP A 285 19.15 8.27 -8.23
C ASP A 285 19.97 8.06 -9.52
N GLY A 286 19.34 8.20 -10.68
CA GLY A 286 19.94 7.98 -11.99
C GLY A 286 19.92 6.54 -12.49
N PHE A 287 19.45 5.57 -11.70
CA PHE A 287 19.16 4.22 -12.12
C PHE A 287 17.75 4.14 -12.74
N ALA A 288 17.60 3.47 -13.88
CA ALA A 288 16.32 3.26 -14.53
C ALA A 288 15.90 1.80 -14.46
N LEU A 289 14.66 1.56 -14.02
CA LEU A 289 14.03 0.25 -13.96
C LEU A 289 12.71 0.29 -14.75
N ASN A 290 12.52 -0.67 -15.64
CA ASN A 290 11.36 -0.77 -16.52
C ASN A 290 10.71 -2.15 -16.41
N GLY A 291 9.40 -2.23 -16.67
CA GLY A 291 8.71 -3.51 -16.72
C GLY A 291 7.32 -3.52 -16.10
N SER A 292 7.03 -4.53 -15.31
CA SER A 292 5.78 -4.66 -14.58
C SER A 292 6.01 -5.15 -13.14
N LEU A 293 5.16 -4.67 -12.23
CA LEU A 293 5.19 -5.04 -10.81
C LEU A 293 3.76 -4.99 -10.25
N GLY A 294 3.39 -5.91 -9.38
CA GLY A 294 2.12 -5.82 -8.69
C GLY A 294 1.80 -7.01 -7.81
N VAL A 295 0.61 -6.96 -7.24
CA VAL A 295 0.04 -8.02 -6.40
C VAL A 295 -1.12 -8.64 -7.15
N ALA A 296 -0.98 -9.92 -7.54
CA ALA A 296 -1.99 -10.65 -8.29
C ALA A 296 -3.14 -11.17 -7.40
N ASP A 297 -2.90 -11.26 -6.09
CA ASP A 297 -3.89 -11.67 -5.10
C ASP A 297 -3.49 -11.07 -3.73
N PHE A 298 -4.32 -10.17 -3.21
CA PHE A 298 -4.04 -9.48 -1.93
C PHE A 298 -4.11 -10.44 -0.74
N GLU A 299 -5.00 -11.41 -0.73
CA GLU A 299 -5.14 -12.36 0.38
C GLU A 299 -3.91 -13.24 0.51
N ARG A 300 -3.36 -13.67 -0.62
CA ARG A 300 -2.14 -14.48 -0.69
C ARG A 300 -0.86 -13.65 -0.71
N GLN A 301 -0.96 -12.33 -0.80
CA GLN A 301 0.18 -11.43 -1.04
C GLN A 301 1.00 -11.86 -2.27
N ALA A 302 0.31 -12.27 -3.34
CA ALA A 302 0.90 -12.88 -4.53
C ALA A 302 1.66 -11.85 -5.38
N LEU A 303 2.95 -11.70 -5.11
CA LEU A 303 3.82 -10.73 -5.80
C LEU A 303 4.21 -11.22 -7.19
N ARG A 304 4.06 -10.37 -8.19
CA ARG A 304 4.44 -10.62 -9.58
C ARG A 304 5.28 -9.47 -10.10
N PHE A 305 6.42 -9.76 -10.72
CA PHE A 305 7.25 -8.75 -11.36
C PHE A 305 8.04 -9.32 -12.54
N ASP A 306 8.21 -8.48 -13.55
CA ASP A 306 9.13 -8.71 -14.67
C ASP A 306 9.81 -7.36 -14.95
N LEU A 307 11.03 -7.23 -14.47
CA LEU A 307 11.73 -5.95 -14.39
C LEU A 307 13.08 -6.04 -15.12
N SER A 308 13.42 -4.96 -15.81
CA SER A 308 14.73 -4.79 -16.44
C SER A 308 15.28 -3.42 -16.14
N GLY A 309 16.58 -3.31 -15.94
CA GLY A 309 17.22 -2.05 -15.59
C GLY A 309 18.65 -1.94 -16.10
N ASP A 310 19.21 -0.76 -15.92
CA ASP A 310 20.59 -0.45 -16.31
C ASP A 310 21.59 -0.79 -15.18
N ASN A 311 22.27 0.19 -14.62
CA ASN A 311 23.36 -0.03 -13.67
C ASN A 311 22.91 0.36 -12.25
N LEU A 312 22.69 -0.66 -11.40
CA LEU A 312 22.32 -0.47 -10.00
C LEU A 312 23.53 -0.64 -9.09
N ASN A 313 23.88 0.39 -8.33
CA ASN A 313 24.78 0.23 -7.20
C ASN A 313 24.01 -0.06 -5.92
N LEU A 314 23.86 -1.36 -5.61
CA LEU A 314 23.09 -1.80 -4.45
C LEU A 314 23.77 -1.41 -3.13
N ASP A 315 25.10 -1.29 -3.12
CA ASP A 315 25.86 -0.91 -1.91
C ASP A 315 25.43 0.45 -1.37
N ASN A 316 24.99 1.38 -2.23
CA ASN A 316 24.51 2.70 -1.81
C ASN A 316 23.29 2.65 -0.89
N TYR A 317 22.44 1.62 -1.03
CA TYR A 317 21.16 1.45 -0.32
C TYR A 317 21.25 0.52 0.87
N LEU A 318 22.40 -0.19 1.03
CA LEU A 318 22.63 -1.05 2.19
C LEU A 318 23.12 -0.22 3.39
N PRO A 319 22.97 -0.71 4.62
CA PRO A 319 23.55 -0.07 5.78
C PRO A 319 25.07 0.13 5.63
N PRO A 320 25.64 1.21 6.18
CA PRO A 320 27.08 1.40 6.21
C PRO A 320 27.76 0.18 6.84
N ARG A 321 28.80 -0.32 6.23
CA ARG A 321 29.60 -1.39 6.83
C ARG A 321 30.40 -0.83 8.00
N GLU A 322 30.32 -1.43 9.16
CA GLU A 322 31.23 -1.12 10.25
C GLU A 322 32.66 -1.47 9.82
N ALA A 323 33.59 -0.54 10.03
CA ALA A 323 35.00 -0.75 9.73
C ALA A 323 35.56 -1.84 10.67
N GLY A 324 35.50 -3.10 10.22
CA GLY A 324 35.94 -4.26 11.01
C GLY A 324 35.16 -5.55 10.72
N GLU A 325 33.96 -5.50 10.13
CA GLU A 325 33.26 -6.69 9.65
C GLU A 325 33.76 -7.05 8.24
N SER A 326 34.94 -7.69 8.19
CA SER A 326 35.27 -8.50 7.02
C SER A 326 34.21 -9.61 6.93
N THR A 327 33.47 -9.70 5.83
CA THR A 327 32.66 -10.87 5.48
C THR A 327 33.60 -12.05 5.26
N GLY A 328 34.26 -12.50 6.32
CA GLY A 328 34.92 -13.76 6.36
C GLY A 328 33.86 -14.86 6.40
N ALA A 329 33.51 -15.40 5.24
CA ALA A 329 33.24 -16.82 5.22
C ALA A 329 34.45 -17.45 5.95
N ALA A 330 34.21 -18.12 7.07
CA ALA A 330 35.20 -18.65 7.99
C ALA A 330 36.38 -19.35 7.27
N ALA A 331 37.40 -18.57 6.92
CA ALA A 331 38.72 -19.05 6.62
C ALA A 331 39.56 -18.75 7.87
N GLY A 332 39.89 -19.78 8.61
CA GLY A 332 40.53 -19.75 9.91
C GLY A 332 41.70 -18.81 9.97
N SER A 333 41.66 -17.85 10.89
CA SER A 333 42.80 -17.09 11.37
C SER A 333 43.80 -18.07 12.00
N GLY A 334 44.95 -18.17 11.38
CA GLY A 334 46.14 -18.86 11.93
C GLY A 334 46.62 -18.20 13.20
N GLY A 335 46.07 -18.62 14.33
CA GLY A 335 46.58 -18.37 15.67
C GLY A 335 46.86 -19.71 16.33
N SER A 336 48.09 -19.87 16.78
CA SER A 336 48.67 -20.92 17.65
C SER A 336 47.84 -22.20 17.89
N ARG A 337 48.36 -23.32 17.38
CA ARG A 337 47.84 -24.67 17.64
C ARG A 337 47.77 -24.96 19.14
N SER A 338 46.63 -24.72 19.75
CA SER A 338 46.06 -25.60 20.75
C SER A 338 45.21 -26.61 20.00
N GLN A 339 45.41 -27.89 20.24
CA GLN A 339 44.55 -28.96 19.72
C GLN A 339 43.19 -28.84 20.41
N SER A 340 42.34 -27.97 19.85
CA SER A 340 40.91 -27.98 20.10
C SER A 340 40.24 -28.97 19.13
N ALA A 341 39.27 -29.72 19.65
CA ALA A 341 38.44 -30.64 18.87
C ALA A 341 37.89 -29.95 17.61
N PRO A 342 37.60 -30.68 16.52
CA PRO A 342 37.06 -30.08 15.32
C PRO A 342 35.83 -29.21 15.68
N GLU A 343 35.82 -27.93 15.27
CA GLU A 343 34.65 -27.05 15.49
C GLU A 343 33.45 -27.75 14.87
N GLU A 344 32.52 -28.14 15.73
CA GLU A 344 31.26 -28.71 15.24
C GLU A 344 30.50 -27.63 14.45
N TRP A 345 30.00 -28.00 13.26
CA TRP A 345 29.18 -27.11 12.45
C TRP A 345 28.02 -26.54 13.25
N SER A 346 27.72 -25.23 13.08
CA SER A 346 26.61 -24.58 13.78
C SER A 346 25.27 -25.25 13.47
N ASP A 347 24.44 -25.41 14.50
CA ASP A 347 23.05 -25.89 14.36
C ASP A 347 22.04 -24.73 14.35
N GLU A 348 22.51 -23.49 14.26
CA GLU A 348 21.71 -22.30 14.15
C GLU A 348 20.90 -22.31 12.85
N ALA A 349 19.64 -21.85 12.89
CA ALA A 349 18.76 -21.81 11.74
C ALA A 349 19.26 -20.79 10.72
N LEU A 350 19.49 -21.23 9.49
CA LEU A 350 19.98 -20.38 8.39
C LEU A 350 18.87 -19.67 7.60
N LEU A 351 17.67 -20.26 7.60
CA LEU A 351 16.56 -19.81 6.74
C LEU A 351 15.31 -19.51 7.59
N PRO A 352 14.61 -18.42 7.33
CA PRO A 352 13.32 -18.10 7.97
C PRO A 352 12.21 -18.94 7.31
N LEU A 353 12.06 -20.19 7.73
CA LEU A 353 11.17 -21.17 7.08
C LEU A 353 9.71 -20.72 7.05
N ASP A 354 9.22 -20.05 8.07
CA ASP A 354 7.84 -19.56 8.16
C ASP A 354 7.56 -18.50 7.09
N VAL A 355 8.53 -17.59 6.87
CA VAL A 355 8.46 -16.59 5.79
C VAL A 355 8.49 -17.29 4.44
N LEU A 356 9.43 -18.23 4.22
CA LEU A 356 9.54 -18.94 2.95
C LEU A 356 8.30 -19.78 2.63
N ALA A 357 7.64 -20.33 3.67
CA ALA A 357 6.41 -21.12 3.50
C ALA A 357 5.21 -20.27 3.05
N SER A 358 5.17 -18.99 3.43
CA SER A 358 4.06 -18.08 3.09
C SER A 358 4.23 -17.35 1.76
N LEU A 359 5.42 -17.41 1.13
CA LEU A 359 5.69 -16.68 -0.10
C LEU A 359 4.83 -17.16 -1.28
N ASP A 360 4.19 -16.23 -1.98
CA ASP A 360 3.64 -16.41 -3.32
C ASP A 360 4.28 -15.36 -4.26
N VAL A 361 5.35 -15.76 -4.95
CA VAL A 361 6.17 -14.89 -5.80
C VAL A 361 6.41 -15.55 -7.15
N ASP A 362 6.22 -14.82 -8.24
CA ASP A 362 6.74 -15.16 -9.57
C ASP A 362 7.37 -13.90 -10.16
N GLY A 363 8.69 -13.87 -10.21
CA GLY A 363 9.41 -12.67 -10.56
C GLY A 363 10.69 -12.89 -11.33
N LYS A 364 11.00 -11.91 -12.18
CA LYS A 364 12.25 -11.81 -12.93
C LYS A 364 12.81 -10.41 -12.82
N LEU A 365 14.14 -10.33 -12.67
CA LEU A 365 14.89 -9.08 -12.70
C LEU A 365 16.13 -9.29 -13.57
N ALA A 366 16.32 -8.42 -14.56
CA ALA A 366 17.50 -8.38 -15.40
C ALA A 366 18.14 -6.99 -15.36
N LEU A 367 19.42 -6.91 -15.04
CA LEU A 367 20.18 -5.64 -14.97
C LEU A 367 21.38 -5.73 -15.90
N GLN A 368 21.74 -4.59 -16.50
CA GLN A 368 22.98 -4.50 -17.26
C GLN A 368 24.18 -4.68 -16.34
N GLN A 369 24.12 -4.09 -15.14
CA GLN A 369 25.13 -4.25 -14.10
C GLN A 369 24.50 -4.08 -12.71
N VAL A 370 24.94 -4.89 -11.74
CA VAL A 370 24.71 -4.64 -10.32
C VAL A 370 26.07 -4.55 -9.61
N THR A 371 26.22 -3.55 -8.75
CA THR A 371 27.37 -3.46 -7.83
C THR A 371 26.91 -3.94 -6.47
N LEU A 372 27.54 -4.97 -5.96
CA LEU A 372 27.28 -5.57 -4.65
C LEU A 372 28.60 -5.91 -3.97
N THR A 373 28.75 -5.49 -2.72
CA THR A 373 29.99 -5.67 -1.93
C THR A 373 31.26 -5.14 -2.66
N GLY A 374 31.10 -4.01 -3.38
CA GLY A 374 32.17 -3.41 -4.18
C GLY A 374 32.45 -4.15 -5.50
N GLN A 375 31.77 -5.26 -5.79
CA GLN A 375 31.99 -6.05 -6.99
C GLN A 375 30.94 -5.75 -8.05
N ASN A 376 31.38 -5.60 -9.31
CA ASN A 376 30.51 -5.39 -10.45
C ASN A 376 30.15 -6.72 -11.10
N ILE A 377 28.87 -7.04 -11.13
CA ILE A 377 28.31 -8.22 -11.79
C ILE A 377 27.60 -7.75 -13.07
N LYS A 378 28.03 -8.22 -14.22
CA LYS A 378 27.51 -7.78 -15.54
C LYS A 378 27.60 -8.85 -16.63
N PRO A 379 26.47 -9.18 -17.35
CA PRO A 379 25.11 -8.80 -16.95
C PRO A 379 24.71 -9.51 -15.67
N PHE A 380 23.58 -9.13 -15.08
CA PHE A 380 22.99 -9.81 -13.94
C PHE A 380 21.53 -10.17 -14.24
N SER A 381 21.13 -11.38 -13.93
CA SER A 381 19.72 -11.77 -14.00
C SER A 381 19.34 -12.76 -12.90
N VAL A 382 18.12 -12.59 -12.38
CA VAL A 382 17.54 -13.50 -11.40
C VAL A 382 16.07 -13.73 -11.72
N ALA A 383 15.63 -15.00 -11.56
CA ALA A 383 14.23 -15.37 -11.65
C ALA A 383 13.87 -16.32 -10.50
N VAL A 384 12.79 -15.98 -9.79
CA VAL A 384 12.31 -16.70 -8.62
C VAL A 384 10.85 -17.06 -8.76
N LYS A 385 10.48 -18.26 -8.33
CA LYS A 385 9.12 -18.73 -8.17
C LYS A 385 8.95 -19.34 -6.79
N ALA A 386 8.01 -18.81 -6.02
CA ALA A 386 7.67 -19.31 -4.70
C ALA A 386 6.17 -19.49 -4.61
N ARG A 387 5.72 -20.64 -4.17
CA ARG A 387 4.32 -20.90 -3.92
C ARG A 387 4.14 -22.11 -3.01
N ASP A 388 3.19 -22.01 -2.07
CA ASP A 388 2.77 -23.10 -1.20
C ASP A 388 3.96 -23.80 -0.51
N GLY A 389 4.94 -23.06 -0.01
CA GLY A 389 6.12 -23.58 0.68
C GLY A 389 7.22 -24.16 -0.22
N LEU A 390 7.12 -24.02 -1.52
CA LEU A 390 8.17 -24.38 -2.46
C LEU A 390 8.76 -23.13 -3.10
N VAL A 391 9.97 -22.78 -2.73
CA VAL A 391 10.74 -21.69 -3.33
C VAL A 391 11.72 -22.26 -4.35
N ARG A 392 11.69 -21.73 -5.56
CA ARG A 392 12.61 -22.08 -6.66
C ARG A 392 13.32 -20.84 -7.17
N LEU A 393 14.63 -20.86 -7.09
CA LEU A 393 15.50 -19.99 -7.87
C LEU A 393 15.67 -20.65 -9.24
N THR A 394 14.91 -20.17 -10.23
CA THR A 394 14.93 -20.80 -11.56
C THR A 394 16.09 -20.33 -12.41
N GLN A 395 16.64 -19.15 -12.09
CA GLN A 395 17.76 -18.53 -12.76
C GLN A 395 18.49 -17.58 -11.80
N LEU A 396 19.79 -17.60 -11.81
CA LEU A 396 20.69 -16.61 -11.24
C LEU A 396 21.97 -16.63 -12.06
N ASP A 397 22.12 -15.66 -12.96
CA ASP A 397 23.25 -15.61 -13.89
C ASP A 397 23.96 -14.26 -13.79
N GLY A 398 25.26 -14.28 -14.06
CA GLY A 398 26.04 -13.06 -14.13
C GLY A 398 27.47 -13.25 -14.59
N GLY A 399 28.12 -12.15 -14.90
CA GLY A 399 29.56 -12.10 -15.20
C GLY A 399 30.31 -11.39 -14.06
N ILE A 400 31.34 -12.03 -13.54
CA ILE A 400 32.18 -11.51 -12.47
C ILE A 400 33.63 -12.02 -12.61
N PHE A 401 34.62 -11.25 -12.22
CA PHE A 401 36.05 -11.63 -12.25
C PHE A 401 36.50 -12.22 -13.61
N GLY A 402 36.06 -11.62 -14.72
CA GLY A 402 36.42 -12.07 -16.07
C GLY A 402 35.72 -13.31 -16.56
N GLY A 403 35.02 -14.03 -15.70
CA GLY A 403 34.24 -15.23 -16.01
C GLY A 403 32.74 -15.03 -15.82
N THR A 404 32.00 -16.14 -15.77
CA THR A 404 30.57 -16.17 -15.61
C THR A 404 30.13 -17.15 -14.52
N PHE A 405 28.98 -16.88 -13.92
CA PHE A 405 28.30 -17.84 -13.05
C PHE A 405 26.88 -18.06 -13.52
N ALA A 406 26.36 -19.24 -13.27
CA ALA A 406 24.96 -19.60 -13.42
C ALA A 406 24.54 -20.47 -12.23
N ALA A 407 23.39 -20.19 -11.64
CA ALA A 407 22.87 -21.00 -10.55
C ALA A 407 21.36 -21.18 -10.65
N SER A 408 20.87 -22.29 -10.11
CA SER A 408 19.47 -22.57 -9.88
C SER A 408 19.31 -23.43 -8.63
N GLY A 409 18.16 -23.40 -7.98
CA GLY A 409 17.98 -24.19 -6.78
C GLY A 409 16.54 -24.20 -6.29
N SER A 410 16.31 -24.92 -5.21
CA SER A 410 15.00 -24.97 -4.58
C SER A 410 15.10 -25.24 -3.08
N ILE A 411 14.14 -24.68 -2.34
CA ILE A 411 13.90 -24.95 -0.94
C ILE A 411 12.46 -25.44 -0.82
N ASP A 412 12.25 -26.64 -0.33
CA ASP A 412 10.92 -27.23 -0.13
C ASP A 412 10.64 -27.35 1.38
N THR A 413 9.92 -26.36 1.92
CA THR A 413 9.56 -26.29 3.34
C THR A 413 8.47 -27.28 3.73
N ARG A 414 7.78 -27.89 2.76
CA ARG A 414 6.72 -28.89 3.00
C ARG A 414 7.27 -30.24 3.43
N LYS A 415 8.57 -30.47 3.26
CA LYS A 415 9.25 -31.71 3.63
C LYS A 415 9.85 -31.61 5.03
N THR A 416 9.88 -32.73 5.73
CA THR A 416 10.55 -32.85 7.02
C THR A 416 11.57 -33.99 6.97
N PRO A 417 12.88 -33.69 7.02
CA PRO A 417 13.49 -32.35 7.06
C PRO A 417 13.29 -31.57 5.75
N VAL A 418 13.37 -30.21 5.85
CA VAL A 418 13.34 -29.31 4.68
C VAL A 418 14.34 -29.79 3.63
N SER A 419 13.93 -29.81 2.38
CA SER A 419 14.79 -30.28 1.27
C SER A 419 15.34 -29.09 0.49
N ASN A 420 16.66 -29.03 0.37
CA ASN A 420 17.38 -27.99 -0.36
C ASN A 420 18.09 -28.63 -1.56
N ALA A 421 18.06 -27.96 -2.70
CA ALA A 421 18.80 -28.36 -3.89
C ALA A 421 19.47 -27.13 -4.50
N LEU A 422 20.70 -27.29 -4.95
CA LEU A 422 21.48 -26.23 -5.58
C LEU A 422 22.27 -26.82 -6.76
N LYS A 423 22.13 -26.18 -7.94
CA LYS A 423 23.01 -26.38 -9.09
C LYS A 423 23.72 -25.06 -9.33
N ALA A 424 25.03 -25.09 -9.45
CA ALA A 424 25.82 -23.89 -9.72
C ALA A 424 26.95 -24.24 -10.71
N GLN A 425 27.21 -23.30 -11.60
CA GLN A 425 28.30 -23.36 -12.53
C GLN A 425 29.09 -22.06 -12.47
N LEU A 426 30.37 -22.13 -12.25
CA LEU A 426 31.34 -21.04 -12.45
C LEU A 426 32.19 -21.42 -13.65
N LYS A 427 32.46 -20.48 -14.53
CA LYS A 427 33.26 -20.72 -15.74
C LYS A 427 34.23 -19.56 -15.99
N GLY A 428 35.51 -19.92 -16.06
CA GLY A 428 36.58 -18.98 -16.39
C GLY A 428 36.78 -17.86 -15.38
N ILE A 429 36.50 -18.10 -14.09
CA ILE A 429 36.69 -17.11 -13.03
C ILE A 429 38.19 -16.90 -12.76
N ASP A 430 38.67 -15.66 -12.92
CA ASP A 430 40.03 -15.32 -12.54
C ASP A 430 40.21 -15.38 -11.02
N SER A 431 40.98 -16.39 -10.57
CA SER A 431 41.22 -16.63 -9.15
C SER A 431 42.02 -15.50 -8.48
N ALA A 432 42.92 -14.84 -9.18
CA ALA A 432 43.69 -13.74 -8.63
C ALA A 432 42.78 -12.51 -8.39
N ALA A 433 41.91 -12.18 -9.35
CA ALA A 433 40.92 -11.12 -9.20
C ALA A 433 39.93 -11.42 -8.07
N ALA A 434 39.45 -12.65 -7.94
CA ALA A 434 38.56 -13.06 -6.86
C ALA A 434 39.23 -12.96 -5.48
N GLN A 435 40.48 -13.44 -5.33
CA GLN A 435 41.23 -13.36 -4.07
C GLN A 435 41.51 -11.92 -3.68
N GLN A 436 41.90 -11.07 -4.64
CA GLN A 436 42.11 -9.63 -4.39
C GLN A 436 40.81 -8.93 -3.92
N ALA A 437 39.66 -9.27 -4.50
CA ALA A 437 38.42 -8.64 -4.17
C ALA A 437 37.94 -8.93 -2.74
N TYR A 438 38.38 -10.04 -2.16
CA TYR A 438 38.02 -10.46 -0.80
C TYR A 438 39.19 -10.38 0.21
N ASP A 439 40.27 -9.67 -0.12
CA ASP A 439 41.47 -9.54 0.73
C ASP A 439 42.08 -10.89 1.20
N VAL A 440 41.91 -11.93 0.36
CA VAL A 440 42.49 -13.26 0.62
C VAL A 440 43.89 -13.31 0.01
N PRO A 441 44.90 -13.86 0.72
CA PRO A 441 46.25 -14.02 0.15
C PRO A 441 46.21 -14.77 -1.17
N GLN A 442 46.88 -14.26 -2.21
CA GLN A 442 46.94 -14.89 -3.52
C GLN A 442 47.76 -16.19 -3.48
N GLN A 443 47.11 -17.29 -3.17
CA GLN A 443 47.71 -18.62 -3.09
C GLN A 443 47.56 -19.44 -4.39
N VAL A 444 46.52 -19.15 -5.18
CA VAL A 444 46.22 -19.83 -6.43
C VAL A 444 46.03 -18.83 -7.54
N ARG A 445 46.68 -19.00 -8.67
CA ARG A 445 46.43 -18.21 -9.89
C ARG A 445 45.94 -19.15 -10.98
N GLY A 446 45.05 -18.65 -11.83
CA GLY A 446 44.48 -19.41 -12.95
C GLY A 446 43.01 -19.13 -13.14
N LEU A 447 42.46 -19.67 -14.22
CA LEU A 447 41.02 -19.64 -14.51
C LEU A 447 40.31 -20.82 -13.85
N MET A 448 39.36 -20.52 -13.00
CA MET A 448 38.61 -21.52 -12.24
C MET A 448 37.29 -21.86 -12.90
N ASP A 449 37.03 -23.17 -13.08
CA ASP A 449 35.71 -23.72 -13.39
C ASP A 449 35.22 -24.58 -12.22
N LEU A 450 33.95 -24.38 -11.86
CA LEU A 450 33.26 -25.19 -10.86
C LEU A 450 31.89 -25.60 -11.39
N ASN A 451 31.59 -26.90 -11.28
CA ASN A 451 30.24 -27.40 -11.49
C ASN A 451 29.78 -28.10 -10.20
N LEU A 452 28.68 -27.64 -9.66
CA LEU A 452 28.10 -28.14 -8.43
C LEU A 452 26.65 -28.61 -8.70
N ASP A 453 26.30 -29.81 -8.27
CA ASP A 453 24.94 -30.32 -8.25
C ASP A 453 24.74 -31.07 -6.93
N VAL A 454 24.09 -30.41 -5.97
CA VAL A 454 24.01 -30.91 -4.59
C VAL A 454 22.60 -30.77 -4.04
N THR A 455 22.29 -31.65 -3.09
CA THR A 455 21.09 -31.65 -2.29
C THR A 455 21.46 -31.78 -0.82
N ALA A 456 20.68 -31.15 0.07
CA ALA A 456 20.87 -31.24 1.51
C ALA A 456 19.52 -31.17 2.24
N GLY A 457 19.44 -31.75 3.41
CA GLY A 457 18.25 -31.71 4.28
C GLY A 457 18.45 -30.84 5.51
N GLY A 458 17.38 -30.19 5.95
CA GLY A 458 17.34 -29.40 7.20
C GLY A 458 17.59 -27.91 6.99
N ASN A 459 17.74 -27.18 8.11
CA ASN A 459 17.84 -25.72 8.16
C ASN A 459 19.00 -25.26 9.05
N SER A 460 20.12 -25.95 9.02
CA SER A 460 21.35 -25.52 9.71
C SER A 460 22.57 -26.02 8.95
N LEU A 461 23.72 -25.38 9.14
CA LEU A 461 24.96 -25.79 8.49
C LEU A 461 25.33 -27.24 8.87
N ARG A 462 25.16 -27.62 10.15
CA ARG A 462 25.40 -29.00 10.63
C ARG A 462 24.53 -29.99 9.88
N ARG A 463 23.21 -29.72 9.73
CA ARG A 463 22.27 -30.62 9.04
C ARG A 463 22.58 -30.72 7.55
N TRP A 464 22.94 -29.60 6.93
CA TRP A 464 23.32 -29.59 5.52
C TRP A 464 24.56 -30.44 5.28
N MET A 465 25.62 -30.26 6.07
CA MET A 465 26.87 -31.03 5.90
C MET A 465 26.69 -32.52 6.19
N ASN A 466 25.82 -32.88 7.14
CA ASN A 466 25.54 -34.29 7.47
C ASN A 466 24.65 -35.00 6.42
N SER A 467 23.92 -34.26 5.58
CA SER A 467 23.00 -34.80 4.59
C SER A 467 23.37 -34.45 3.14
N LEU A 468 24.51 -33.77 2.97
CA LEU A 468 24.98 -33.32 1.64
C LEU A 468 25.19 -34.51 0.72
N ASN A 469 24.55 -34.45 -0.44
CA ASN A 469 24.68 -35.48 -1.48
C ASN A 469 24.74 -34.80 -2.85
N GLY A 470 25.57 -35.35 -3.74
CA GLY A 470 25.69 -34.82 -5.09
C GLY A 470 27.11 -34.89 -5.63
N SER A 471 27.41 -33.98 -6.55
CA SER A 471 28.71 -33.93 -7.21
C SER A 471 29.26 -32.51 -7.25
N ALA A 472 30.56 -32.37 -7.12
CA ALA A 472 31.31 -31.13 -7.31
C ALA A 472 32.53 -31.43 -8.20
N ASN A 473 32.64 -30.74 -9.32
CA ASN A 473 33.77 -30.83 -10.20
C ASN A 473 34.48 -29.48 -10.25
N PHE A 474 35.72 -29.47 -9.90
CA PHE A 474 36.56 -28.28 -9.86
C PHE A 474 37.75 -28.43 -10.80
N LYS A 475 38.04 -27.41 -11.59
CA LYS A 475 39.17 -27.37 -12.51
C LYS A 475 39.84 -25.98 -12.45
N VAL A 476 41.15 -25.96 -12.55
CA VAL A 476 41.94 -24.72 -12.71
C VAL A 476 42.78 -24.87 -13.95
N ASP A 477 42.58 -24.01 -14.92
CA ASP A 477 43.42 -23.91 -16.11
C ASP A 477 44.48 -22.84 -15.91
N ASP A 478 45.65 -23.06 -16.51
CA ASP A 478 46.83 -22.19 -16.40
C ASP A 478 47.26 -21.89 -14.95
N GLY A 479 47.03 -22.90 -14.06
CA GLY A 479 47.27 -22.77 -12.63
C GLY A 479 48.74 -22.61 -12.24
N ALA A 480 49.00 -21.63 -11.33
CA ALA A 480 50.28 -21.50 -10.62
C ALA A 480 49.99 -21.36 -9.13
N LEU A 481 50.77 -22.01 -8.28
CA LEU A 481 50.78 -21.90 -6.81
C LEU A 481 51.82 -20.91 -6.36
#